data_3dcc450c8029c3b11bc1c2f490c67914
#
_entry.id   3dcc450c8029c3b11bc1c2f490c67914
#
_cell.length_a   1.000
_cell.length_b   1.000
_cell.length_c   1.000
_cell.angle_alpha   90.00
_cell.angle_beta   90.00
_cell.angle_gamma   90.00
#
_symmetry.space_group_name_H-M   'P 1'
#
loop_
_entity.id
_entity.type
_entity.pdbx_description
1 polymer ?
#
loop_
_entity_poly.entity_id
_entity_poly.type
_entity_poly.pdbx_seq_one_letter_code
_entity_poly.pdbx_strand_id
1 'polypeptide(L)'
;LLHNGYSRTRSMFSGSDMAPDGPPRGGELALLEPWRNKIPAAVFGPPYMPPATNGSGRPRANLKRAAELLSAAGWRIENDARVNAAGANFRIEITIRRPSNERIALAYGRNLKRLGVATSVRLVESAQFQGLIDSYDFDMVFGFWGVTLSPGNEQQNYWSSQTAEQAGGRNWAGVADPAVDAMIAALGEA
;
A
#
# COMPACT_ATOMS: atom_id res chain seq x y z
N LEU A 1 13.62 12.11 9.56
CA LEU A 1 14.02 12.19 8.15
C LEU A 1 13.35 13.37 7.45
N LEU A 2 12.03 13.51 7.61
CA LEU A 2 11.22 14.54 6.96
C LEU A 2 10.86 15.70 7.90
N HIS A 3 11.33 15.68 9.15
CA HIS A 3 11.20 16.74 10.16
C HIS A 3 9.79 17.34 10.27
N ASN A 4 8.76 16.48 10.25
CA ASN A 4 7.34 16.86 10.26
C ASN A 4 6.88 17.71 9.05
N GLY A 5 7.70 17.79 7.98
CA GLY A 5 7.34 18.52 6.76
C GLY A 5 6.26 17.85 5.91
N TYR A 6 5.80 16.66 6.30
CA TYR A 6 4.78 15.90 5.57
C TYR A 6 3.74 15.33 6.53
N SER A 7 2.50 15.45 6.14
CA SER A 7 1.39 14.75 6.78
C SER A 7 1.05 13.48 6.01
N ARG A 8 0.78 12.39 6.74
CA ARG A 8 0.31 11.16 6.11
C ARG A 8 -1.15 11.33 5.69
N THR A 9 -1.41 11.10 4.41
CA THR A 9 -2.78 11.11 3.90
C THR A 9 -3.55 9.89 4.40
N ARG A 10 -4.88 10.03 4.54
CA ARG A 10 -5.79 8.98 4.99
C ARG A 10 -6.52 8.32 3.83
N SER A 11 -6.61 9.01 2.71
CA SER A 11 -7.30 8.62 1.50
C SER A 11 -6.52 9.16 0.30
N MET A 12 -6.73 8.61 -0.88
CA MET A 12 -6.24 9.16 -2.14
C MET A 12 -6.80 10.58 -2.40
N PHE A 13 -8.00 10.85 -1.89
CA PHE A 13 -8.72 12.11 -2.03
C PHE A 13 -8.57 13.02 -0.80
N SER A 14 -7.60 12.78 0.07
CA SER A 14 -7.37 13.63 1.24
C SER A 14 -7.19 15.10 0.85
N GLY A 15 -7.95 15.98 1.48
CA GLY A 15 -7.96 17.41 1.18
C GLY A 15 -9.00 17.83 0.14
N SER A 16 -9.91 16.94 -0.26
CA SER A 16 -11.07 17.25 -1.09
C SER A 16 -12.37 16.75 -0.42
N ASP A 17 -13.51 17.15 -0.98
CA ASP A 17 -14.83 16.74 -0.51
C ASP A 17 -15.12 15.25 -0.74
N MET A 18 -14.29 14.57 -1.56
CA MET A 18 -14.35 13.13 -1.78
C MET A 18 -13.61 12.32 -0.71
N ALA A 19 -12.91 12.97 0.23
CA ALA A 19 -12.27 12.25 1.33
C ALA A 19 -13.33 11.69 2.29
N PRO A 20 -13.24 10.39 2.70
CA PRO A 20 -14.21 9.83 3.61
C PRO A 20 -14.15 10.50 4.98
N ASP A 21 -15.29 10.91 5.51
CA ASP A 21 -15.44 11.56 6.82
C ASP A 21 -16.12 10.64 7.87
N GLY A 22 -16.62 9.49 7.45
CA GLY A 22 -17.29 8.51 8.29
C GLY A 22 -17.52 7.17 7.59
N PRO A 23 -18.33 6.27 8.18
CA PRO A 23 -18.78 5.07 7.50
C PRO A 23 -19.59 5.39 6.24
N PRO A 24 -19.62 4.48 5.25
CA PRO A 24 -20.42 4.67 4.04
C PRO A 24 -21.89 4.94 4.37
N ARG A 25 -22.51 5.89 3.66
CA ARG A 25 -23.91 6.28 3.86
C ARG A 25 -24.59 6.67 2.54
N GLY A 26 -25.92 6.71 2.55
CA GLY A 26 -26.69 7.12 1.37
C GLY A 26 -26.37 6.29 0.13
N GLY A 27 -26.07 6.95 -0.99
CA GLY A 27 -25.72 6.30 -2.25
C GLY A 27 -24.47 5.42 -2.18
N GLU A 28 -23.45 5.85 -1.44
CA GLU A 28 -22.24 5.05 -1.23
C GLU A 28 -22.54 3.70 -0.56
N LEU A 29 -23.34 3.72 0.51
CA LEU A 29 -23.76 2.49 1.18
C LEU A 29 -24.61 1.61 0.25
N ALA A 30 -25.52 2.19 -0.52
CA ALA A 30 -26.35 1.44 -1.46
C ALA A 30 -25.54 0.70 -2.53
N LEU A 31 -24.47 1.32 -3.04
CA LEU A 31 -23.54 0.69 -3.98
C LEU A 31 -22.72 -0.45 -3.34
N LEU A 32 -22.35 -0.32 -2.06
CA LEU A 32 -21.53 -1.30 -1.35
C LEU A 32 -22.36 -2.47 -0.79
N GLU A 33 -23.65 -2.26 -0.51
CA GLU A 33 -24.52 -3.25 0.17
C GLU A 33 -24.58 -4.62 -0.53
N PRO A 34 -24.65 -4.72 -1.88
CA PRO A 34 -24.63 -6.01 -2.58
C PRO A 34 -23.34 -6.82 -2.35
N TRP A 35 -22.29 -6.16 -1.88
CA TRP A 35 -20.96 -6.73 -1.65
C TRP A 35 -20.67 -7.07 -0.19
N ARG A 36 -21.61 -6.78 0.73
CA ARG A 36 -21.41 -6.87 2.20
C ARG A 36 -20.77 -8.17 2.67
N ASN A 37 -21.13 -9.29 2.07
CA ASN A 37 -20.62 -10.61 2.44
C ASN A 37 -19.41 -11.06 1.59
N LYS A 38 -18.92 -10.20 0.68
CA LYS A 38 -17.84 -10.52 -0.26
C LYS A 38 -16.60 -9.66 -0.04
N ILE A 39 -16.74 -8.53 0.66
CA ILE A 39 -15.64 -7.61 0.95
C ILE A 39 -15.44 -7.49 2.46
N PRO A 40 -14.26 -7.04 2.93
CA PRO A 40 -13.98 -6.93 4.35
C PRO A 40 -15.01 -6.06 5.08
N ALA A 41 -15.51 -6.53 6.23
CA ALA A 41 -16.46 -5.78 7.05
C ALA A 41 -15.95 -4.40 7.47
N ALA A 42 -14.64 -4.20 7.51
CA ALA A 42 -14.01 -2.91 7.81
C ALA A 42 -14.37 -1.81 6.81
N VAL A 43 -14.76 -2.15 5.57
CA VAL A 43 -15.22 -1.19 4.56
C VAL A 43 -16.50 -0.47 5.00
N PHE A 44 -17.35 -1.14 5.81
CA PHE A 44 -18.60 -0.59 6.35
C PHE A 44 -18.41 0.14 7.68
N GLY A 45 -17.16 0.22 8.15
CA GLY A 45 -16.79 0.91 9.37
C GLY A 45 -16.28 2.33 9.14
N PRO A 46 -15.68 2.93 10.19
CA PRO A 46 -15.02 4.23 10.05
C PRO A 46 -13.86 4.16 9.06
N PRO A 47 -13.50 5.29 8.41
CA PRO A 47 -12.39 5.34 7.48
C PRO A 47 -11.10 4.79 8.07
N TYR A 48 -10.31 4.11 7.24
CA TYR A 48 -9.01 3.59 7.67
C TYR A 48 -8.09 4.70 8.15
N MET A 49 -7.56 4.53 9.35
CA MET A 49 -6.59 5.45 9.95
C MET A 49 -5.20 4.82 9.92
N PRO A 50 -4.31 5.28 9.04
CA PRO A 50 -2.96 4.76 8.98
C PRO A 50 -2.20 5.04 10.29
N PRO A 51 -1.26 4.15 10.70
CA PRO A 51 -0.46 4.36 11.90
C PRO A 51 0.26 5.71 11.85
N ALA A 52 0.11 6.49 12.91
CA ALA A 52 0.75 7.79 13.05
C ALA A 52 2.11 7.69 13.77
N THR A 53 2.98 8.67 13.54
CA THR A 53 4.23 8.86 14.28
C THR A 53 4.33 10.30 14.77
N ASN A 54 5.09 10.51 15.82
CA ASN A 54 5.35 11.85 16.39
C ASN A 54 6.54 12.57 15.74
N GLY A 55 7.05 12.06 14.62
CA GLY A 55 8.20 12.64 13.91
C GLY A 55 9.56 12.47 14.58
N SER A 56 9.64 11.85 15.76
CA SER A 56 10.90 11.67 16.51
C SER A 56 11.90 10.70 15.85
N GLY A 57 11.48 9.96 14.81
CA GLY A 57 12.25 8.87 14.21
C GLY A 57 12.37 7.61 15.06
N ARG A 58 11.65 7.57 16.20
CA ARG A 58 11.62 6.44 17.13
C ARG A 58 10.19 5.91 17.31
N PRO A 59 9.60 5.24 16.30
CA PRO A 59 8.20 4.77 16.34
C PRO A 59 8.04 3.49 17.17
N ARG A 60 8.38 3.54 18.45
CA ARG A 60 8.43 2.37 19.35
C ARG A 60 7.11 1.61 19.40
N ALA A 61 5.99 2.32 19.56
CA ALA A 61 4.66 1.70 19.63
C ALA A 61 4.32 0.99 18.31
N ASN A 62 4.60 1.63 17.18
CA ASN A 62 4.35 1.03 15.86
C ASN A 62 5.24 -0.19 15.61
N LEU A 63 6.52 -0.14 16.02
CA LEU A 63 7.42 -1.29 15.90
C LEU A 63 6.97 -2.46 16.80
N LYS A 64 6.52 -2.17 18.03
CA LYS A 64 5.94 -3.20 18.91
C LYS A 64 4.73 -3.86 18.23
N ARG A 65 3.79 -3.05 17.73
CA ARG A 65 2.61 -3.57 17.02
C ARG A 65 2.98 -4.38 15.77
N ALA A 66 3.95 -3.92 14.99
CA ALA A 66 4.45 -4.66 13.84
C ALA A 66 5.07 -6.01 14.23
N ALA A 67 5.84 -6.06 15.33
CA ALA A 67 6.41 -7.30 15.83
C ALA A 67 5.33 -8.31 16.27
N GLU A 68 4.25 -7.82 16.92
CA GLU A 68 3.10 -8.65 17.31
C GLU A 68 2.40 -9.23 16.08
N LEU A 69 2.15 -8.39 15.05
CA LEU A 69 1.50 -8.82 13.81
C LEU A 69 2.36 -9.84 13.04
N LEU A 70 3.66 -9.63 12.96
CA LEU A 70 4.58 -10.58 12.33
C LEU A 70 4.58 -11.92 13.08
N SER A 71 4.57 -11.89 14.40
CA SER A 71 4.51 -13.13 15.23
C SER A 71 3.17 -13.84 15.05
N ALA A 72 2.05 -13.12 15.01
CA ALA A 72 0.72 -13.69 14.73
C ALA A 72 0.61 -14.30 13.32
N ALA A 73 1.37 -13.76 12.35
CA ALA A 73 1.48 -14.29 10.98
C ALA A 73 2.48 -15.48 10.88
N GLY A 74 3.00 -16.00 12.00
CA GLY A 74 3.88 -17.16 12.02
C GLY A 74 5.38 -16.87 11.85
N TRP A 75 5.77 -15.59 11.76
CA TRP A 75 7.18 -15.19 11.70
C TRP A 75 7.77 -15.11 13.10
N ARG A 76 8.76 -15.92 13.41
CA ARG A 76 9.45 -15.94 14.71
C ARG A 76 10.84 -15.31 14.62
N ILE A 77 11.44 -14.95 15.74
CA ILE A 77 12.82 -14.45 15.80
C ILE A 77 13.76 -15.63 16.11
N GLU A 78 14.76 -15.81 15.26
CA GLU A 78 15.89 -16.72 15.49
C GLU A 78 17.18 -15.98 15.12
N ASN A 79 18.14 -15.92 16.05
CA ASN A 79 19.43 -15.24 15.86
C ASN A 79 19.26 -13.80 15.29
N ASP A 80 18.37 -13.02 15.88
CA ASP A 80 18.03 -11.64 15.47
C ASP A 80 17.40 -11.51 14.06
N ALA A 81 17.08 -12.61 13.40
CA ALA A 81 16.39 -12.63 12.10
C ALA A 81 14.94 -13.11 12.24
N ARG A 82 14.04 -12.54 11.43
CA ARG A 82 12.68 -13.08 11.24
C ARG A 82 12.73 -14.26 10.30
N VAL A 83 12.22 -15.40 10.76
CA VAL A 83 12.15 -16.63 9.98
C VAL A 83 10.73 -17.20 9.99
N ASN A 84 10.34 -17.85 8.89
CA ASN A 84 9.08 -18.59 8.80
C ASN A 84 9.19 -20.00 9.43
N ALA A 85 8.14 -20.78 9.33
CA ALA A 85 8.10 -22.15 9.86
C ALA A 85 9.17 -23.06 9.22
N ALA A 86 9.56 -22.81 7.96
CA ALA A 86 10.60 -23.56 7.26
C ALA A 86 12.03 -23.06 7.55
N GLY A 87 12.21 -22.05 8.42
CA GLY A 87 13.52 -21.46 8.73
C GLY A 87 14.02 -20.44 7.70
N ALA A 88 13.22 -20.10 6.69
CA ALA A 88 13.60 -19.11 5.70
C ALA A 88 13.51 -17.68 6.26
N ASN A 89 14.53 -16.87 6.02
CA ASN A 89 14.59 -15.47 6.46
C ASN A 89 13.58 -14.59 5.74
N PHE A 90 12.93 -13.68 6.46
CA PHE A 90 12.14 -12.62 5.86
C PHE A 90 13.07 -11.55 5.27
N ARG A 91 12.99 -11.40 3.97
CA ARG A 91 13.78 -10.43 3.20
C ARG A 91 12.85 -9.53 2.40
N ILE A 92 13.22 -8.27 2.24
CA ILE A 92 12.53 -7.30 1.38
C ILE A 92 13.58 -6.53 0.59
N GLU A 93 13.46 -6.54 -0.73
CA GLU A 93 14.18 -5.63 -1.61
C GLU A 93 13.33 -4.39 -1.88
N ILE A 94 13.89 -3.21 -1.61
CA ILE A 94 13.25 -1.93 -1.93
C ILE A 94 13.87 -1.43 -3.24
N THR A 95 13.12 -1.58 -4.33
CA THR A 95 13.57 -1.14 -5.66
C THR A 95 13.22 0.32 -5.87
N ILE A 96 14.22 1.11 -6.24
CA ILE A 96 14.09 2.54 -6.52
C ILE A 96 14.61 2.86 -7.92
N ARG A 97 14.00 3.82 -8.62
CA ARG A 97 14.48 4.35 -9.91
C ARG A 97 15.04 5.76 -9.83
N ARG A 98 14.89 6.42 -8.68
CA ARG A 98 15.37 7.78 -8.44
C ARG A 98 16.31 7.78 -7.23
N PRO A 99 17.56 8.25 -7.37
CA PRO A 99 18.49 8.33 -6.24
C PRO A 99 17.93 9.12 -5.04
N SER A 100 17.07 10.12 -5.30
CA SER A 100 16.41 10.90 -4.24
C SER A 100 15.58 10.07 -3.26
N ASN A 101 15.11 8.87 -3.67
CA ASN A 101 14.33 7.97 -2.83
C ASN A 101 15.21 7.10 -1.91
N GLU A 102 16.52 7.00 -2.19
CA GLU A 102 17.42 6.11 -1.46
C GLU A 102 17.44 6.42 0.05
N ARG A 103 17.54 7.69 0.41
CA ARG A 103 17.53 8.11 1.82
C ARG A 103 16.27 7.68 2.55
N ILE A 104 15.12 7.70 1.89
CA ILE A 104 13.84 7.28 2.46
C ILE A 104 13.82 5.76 2.60
N ALA A 105 14.22 5.02 1.55
CA ALA A 105 14.30 3.56 1.54
C ALA A 105 15.22 3.04 2.65
N LEU A 106 16.43 3.59 2.76
CA LEU A 106 17.39 3.24 3.82
C LEU A 106 16.86 3.54 5.23
N ALA A 107 16.14 4.64 5.42
CA ALA A 107 15.57 4.97 6.71
C ALA A 107 14.44 4.02 7.10
N TYR A 108 13.62 3.60 6.13
CA TYR A 108 12.59 2.58 6.33
C TYR A 108 13.22 1.21 6.61
N GLY A 109 14.22 0.81 5.84
CA GLY A 109 14.97 -0.43 6.04
C GLY A 109 15.59 -0.55 7.43
N ARG A 110 16.11 0.56 8.01
CA ARG A 110 16.56 0.57 9.40
C ARG A 110 15.47 0.22 10.41
N ASN A 111 14.23 0.60 10.16
CA ASN A 111 13.11 0.22 11.03
C ASN A 111 12.71 -1.24 10.84
N LEU A 112 12.73 -1.75 9.61
CA LEU A 112 12.50 -3.16 9.31
C LEU A 112 13.58 -4.05 9.94
N LYS A 113 14.84 -3.65 9.90
CA LYS A 113 15.94 -4.35 10.57
C LYS A 113 15.71 -4.52 12.07
N ARG A 114 15.10 -3.52 12.76
CA ARG A 114 14.73 -3.63 14.17
C ARG A 114 13.67 -4.70 14.45
N LEU A 115 12.96 -5.12 13.42
CA LEU A 115 11.98 -6.20 13.47
C LEU A 115 12.58 -7.57 13.08
N GLY A 116 13.88 -7.61 12.78
CA GLY A 116 14.57 -8.79 12.27
C GLY A 116 14.36 -9.05 10.77
N VAL A 117 13.77 -8.10 10.04
CA VAL A 117 13.56 -8.21 8.58
C VAL A 117 14.81 -7.71 7.85
N ALA A 118 15.41 -8.57 7.04
CA ALA A 118 16.54 -8.18 6.19
C ALA A 118 16.07 -7.30 5.04
N THR A 119 16.77 -6.19 4.78
CA THR A 119 16.41 -5.26 3.70
C THR A 119 17.61 -4.93 2.84
N SER A 120 17.36 -4.85 1.53
CA SER A 120 18.28 -4.27 0.54
C SER A 120 17.60 -3.10 -0.19
N VAL A 121 18.38 -2.17 -0.70
CA VAL A 121 17.90 -1.09 -1.56
C VAL A 121 18.61 -1.22 -2.89
N ARG A 122 17.83 -1.33 -3.97
CA ARG A 122 18.36 -1.49 -5.32
C ARG A 122 17.92 -0.33 -6.21
N LEU A 123 18.90 0.43 -6.70
CA LEU A 123 18.67 1.44 -7.73
C LEU A 123 18.72 0.76 -9.10
N VAL A 124 17.70 0.97 -9.91
CA VAL A 124 17.60 0.42 -11.26
C VAL A 124 17.29 1.52 -12.28
N GLU A 125 17.65 1.30 -13.53
CA GLU A 125 17.28 2.16 -14.65
C GLU A 125 15.79 2.09 -14.96
N SER A 126 15.25 3.13 -15.62
CA SER A 126 13.81 3.25 -15.87
C SER A 126 13.24 2.09 -16.67
N ALA A 127 13.97 1.58 -17.67
CA ALA A 127 13.51 0.43 -18.46
C ALA A 127 13.44 -0.85 -17.61
N GLN A 128 14.46 -1.10 -16.79
CA GLN A 128 14.46 -2.24 -15.87
C GLN A 128 13.35 -2.12 -14.83
N PHE A 129 13.15 -0.91 -14.27
CA PHE A 129 12.05 -0.65 -13.34
C PHE A 129 10.70 -0.99 -13.96
N GLN A 130 10.46 -0.55 -15.22
CA GLN A 130 9.22 -0.86 -15.91
C GLN A 130 9.04 -2.38 -16.11
N GLY A 131 10.07 -3.10 -16.51
CA GLY A 131 10.01 -4.56 -16.64
C GLY A 131 9.65 -5.27 -15.34
N LEU A 132 10.18 -4.82 -14.20
CA LEU A 132 9.83 -5.35 -12.89
C LEU A 132 8.35 -5.07 -12.52
N ILE A 133 7.85 -3.88 -12.84
CA ILE A 133 6.44 -3.53 -12.62
C ILE A 133 5.53 -4.41 -13.50
N ASP A 134 5.86 -4.56 -14.78
CA ASP A 134 5.04 -5.30 -15.74
C ASP A 134 4.93 -6.80 -15.40
N SER A 135 5.97 -7.35 -14.77
CA SER A 135 6.00 -8.75 -14.33
C SER A 135 5.64 -8.95 -12.86
N TYR A 136 5.36 -7.89 -12.11
CA TYR A 136 5.19 -7.91 -10.64
C TYR A 136 6.39 -8.54 -9.89
N ASP A 137 7.59 -8.53 -10.50
CA ASP A 137 8.81 -9.08 -9.92
C ASP A 137 9.49 -8.05 -9.01
N PHE A 138 8.84 -7.71 -7.93
CA PHE A 138 9.34 -6.79 -6.90
C PHE A 138 8.68 -7.05 -5.54
N ASP A 139 9.43 -6.81 -4.46
CA ASP A 139 8.85 -6.83 -3.10
C ASP A 139 8.27 -5.47 -2.73
N MET A 140 8.99 -4.39 -3.02
CA MET A 140 8.58 -3.03 -2.67
C MET A 140 9.15 -2.00 -3.65
N VAL A 141 8.29 -1.10 -4.12
CA VAL A 141 8.66 0.00 -5.04
C VAL A 141 8.09 1.33 -4.56
N PHE A 142 8.67 2.43 -5.06
CA PHE A 142 8.09 3.76 -4.92
C PHE A 142 7.21 4.05 -6.13
N GLY A 143 5.92 4.25 -5.87
CA GLY A 143 4.93 4.62 -6.87
C GLY A 143 4.12 5.83 -6.44
N PHE A 144 3.41 6.42 -7.39
CA PHE A 144 2.37 7.40 -7.13
C PHE A 144 1.27 7.26 -8.18
N TRP A 145 0.06 7.58 -7.76
CA TRP A 145 -1.11 7.70 -8.64
C TRP A 145 -1.56 9.14 -8.62
N GLY A 146 -1.67 9.75 -9.80
CA GLY A 146 -2.29 11.06 -9.93
C GLY A 146 -3.79 10.92 -9.76
N VAL A 147 -4.38 11.76 -8.93
CA VAL A 147 -5.84 11.86 -8.79
C VAL A 147 -6.29 13.25 -9.16
N THR A 148 -7.46 13.35 -9.77
CA THR A 148 -8.14 14.61 -10.08
C THR A 148 -9.32 14.80 -9.12
N LEU A 149 -9.86 16.01 -9.06
CA LEU A 149 -11.09 16.28 -8.30
C LEU A 149 -12.36 15.79 -9.04
N SER A 150 -12.17 15.21 -10.22
CA SER A 150 -13.23 14.56 -10.99
C SER A 150 -12.68 13.20 -11.44
N PRO A 151 -12.68 12.17 -10.57
CA PRO A 151 -12.21 10.85 -10.92
C PRO A 151 -13.06 10.27 -12.04
N GLY A 152 -12.42 9.60 -12.98
CA GLY A 152 -13.06 9.04 -14.17
C GLY A 152 -12.36 7.77 -14.65
N ASN A 153 -12.18 7.65 -15.96
CA ASN A 153 -11.62 6.45 -16.61
C ASN A 153 -10.21 6.05 -16.13
N GLU A 154 -9.44 6.98 -15.54
CA GLU A 154 -8.13 6.64 -14.97
C GLU A 154 -8.23 5.65 -13.82
N GLN A 155 -9.37 5.60 -13.11
CA GLN A 155 -9.60 4.63 -12.02
C GLN A 155 -9.59 3.20 -12.55
N GLN A 156 -10.09 2.97 -13.76
CA GLN A 156 -10.00 1.68 -14.43
C GLN A 156 -8.53 1.25 -14.63
N ASN A 157 -7.68 2.17 -15.08
CA ASN A 157 -6.26 1.89 -15.29
C ASN A 157 -5.50 1.60 -14.00
N TYR A 158 -5.97 2.11 -12.86
CA TYR A 158 -5.29 1.96 -11.58
C TYR A 158 -5.72 0.73 -10.79
N TRP A 159 -7.01 0.32 -10.91
CA TRP A 159 -7.59 -0.60 -9.95
C TRP A 159 -8.44 -1.72 -10.55
N SER A 160 -8.70 -1.77 -11.87
CA SER A 160 -9.54 -2.83 -12.44
C SER A 160 -8.82 -4.16 -12.53
N SER A 161 -9.57 -5.26 -12.38
CA SER A 161 -9.06 -6.62 -12.58
C SER A 161 -8.45 -6.81 -13.97
N GLN A 162 -9.04 -6.19 -15.01
CA GLN A 162 -8.53 -6.25 -16.37
C GLN A 162 -7.11 -5.71 -16.48
N THR A 163 -6.78 -4.61 -15.80
CA THR A 163 -5.45 -3.98 -15.88
C THR A 163 -4.43 -4.66 -14.97
N ALA A 164 -4.84 -5.51 -14.04
CA ALA A 164 -3.95 -6.34 -13.25
C ALA A 164 -3.19 -7.37 -14.11
N GLU A 165 -3.75 -7.77 -15.26
CA GLU A 165 -3.16 -8.74 -16.18
C GLU A 165 -2.46 -8.09 -17.39
N GLN A 166 -2.44 -6.75 -17.46
CA GLN A 166 -1.87 -6.01 -18.59
C GLN A 166 -0.46 -5.51 -18.28
N ALA A 167 0.52 -6.00 -19.04
CA ALA A 167 1.87 -5.41 -19.01
C ALA A 167 1.82 -3.93 -19.44
N GLY A 168 2.57 -3.07 -18.76
CA GLY A 168 2.55 -1.63 -18.98
C GLY A 168 1.37 -0.91 -18.31
N GLY A 169 0.49 -1.63 -17.62
CA GLY A 169 -0.61 -1.07 -16.86
C GLY A 169 -0.15 -0.23 -15.66
N ARG A 170 -1.09 0.46 -15.04
CA ARG A 170 -0.82 1.25 -13.82
C ARG A 170 -1.39 0.63 -12.55
N ASN A 171 -1.96 -0.54 -12.65
CA ASN A 171 -2.42 -1.32 -11.51
C ASN A 171 -1.24 -2.06 -10.85
N TRP A 172 -0.30 -1.30 -10.31
CA TRP A 172 0.93 -1.85 -9.71
C TRP A 172 0.69 -2.62 -8.41
N ALA A 173 -0.49 -2.48 -7.85
CA ALA A 173 -0.90 -3.23 -6.65
C ALA A 173 -1.51 -4.59 -6.98
N GLY A 174 -1.75 -4.88 -8.27
CA GLY A 174 -2.38 -6.12 -8.72
C GLY A 174 -3.81 -6.28 -8.20
N VAL A 175 -4.55 -5.17 -8.06
CA VAL A 175 -5.95 -5.23 -7.59
C VAL A 175 -6.77 -6.00 -8.61
N ALA A 176 -7.45 -7.06 -8.16
CA ALA A 176 -8.33 -7.89 -8.96
C ALA A 176 -9.52 -8.30 -8.08
N ASP A 177 -10.47 -7.37 -7.92
CA ASP A 177 -11.62 -7.53 -7.03
C ASP A 177 -12.91 -7.11 -7.75
N PRO A 178 -13.89 -8.02 -7.89
CA PRO A 178 -15.16 -7.73 -8.60
C PRO A 178 -15.96 -6.57 -7.98
N ALA A 179 -15.82 -6.31 -6.68
CA ALA A 179 -16.49 -5.17 -6.06
C ALA A 179 -15.83 -3.85 -6.50
N VAL A 180 -14.51 -3.83 -6.63
CA VAL A 180 -13.78 -2.65 -7.16
C VAL A 180 -14.17 -2.43 -8.62
N ASP A 181 -14.24 -3.47 -9.45
CA ASP A 181 -14.67 -3.37 -10.85
C ASP A 181 -16.07 -2.79 -10.97
N ALA A 182 -17.00 -3.24 -10.13
CA ALA A 182 -18.38 -2.72 -10.11
C ALA A 182 -18.44 -1.24 -9.68
N MET A 183 -17.62 -0.81 -8.72
CA MET A 183 -17.55 0.61 -8.32
C MET A 183 -16.97 1.49 -9.44
N ILE A 184 -15.97 1.00 -10.16
CA ILE A 184 -15.38 1.71 -11.31
C ILE A 184 -16.41 1.84 -12.43
N ALA A 185 -17.18 0.79 -12.73
CA ALA A 185 -18.24 0.84 -13.72
C ALA A 185 -19.32 1.86 -13.35
N ALA A 186 -19.79 1.85 -12.11
CA ALA A 186 -20.77 2.82 -11.61
C ALA A 186 -20.27 4.28 -11.68
N LEU A 187 -18.97 4.50 -11.49
CA LEU A 187 -18.37 5.83 -11.63
C LEU A 187 -18.39 6.32 -13.08
N GLY A 188 -18.28 5.42 -14.06
CA GLY A 188 -18.33 5.77 -15.49
C GLY A 188 -19.73 6.10 -16.00
N GLU A 189 -20.77 5.76 -15.26
CA GLU A 189 -22.20 6.01 -15.58
C GLU A 189 -22.75 7.28 -14.91
N ALA A 190 -22.00 7.88 -13.98
CA ALA A 190 -22.40 9.06 -13.20
C ALA A 190 -21.97 10.38 -13.86
#